data_f07ba6801444a9beecf84c6111a9ad2c
#
_entry.id   f07ba6801444a9beecf84c6111a9ad2c
#
_cell.length_a   1.000
_cell.length_b   1.000
_cell.length_c   1.000
_cell.angle_alpha   90.00
_cell.angle_beta   90.00
_cell.angle_gamma   90.00
#
_symmetry.space_group_name_H-M   'P 1'
#
loop_
_entity.id
_entity.type
_entity.pdbx_description
1 polymer ?
#
loop_
_entity_poly.entity_id
_entity_poly.type
_entity_poly.pdbx_seq_one_letter_code
_entity_poly.pdbx_strand_id
1 'polypeptide(L)'
;MAIKVIVELQARPGKREELRSLLESVAAKNGPSAPGFLGSTRYEVLEDPDGLIEIADWESAEAQTTAMQAVMATGAYGPLSELLAVPFRATVIRQLS
;
A
#
# COMPACT_ATOMS: atom_id res chain seq x y z
N MET A 1 -7.72 -10.98 -15.05
CA MET A 1 -6.75 -11.83 -14.37
C MET A 1 -6.24 -11.11 -13.13
N ALA A 2 -6.23 -11.79 -12.01
CA ALA A 2 -5.84 -11.18 -10.73
C ALA A 2 -4.37 -10.80 -10.72
N ILE A 3 -4.07 -9.69 -10.06
CA ILE A 3 -2.72 -9.20 -9.87
C ILE A 3 -2.45 -8.94 -8.40
N LYS A 4 -1.18 -8.77 -8.06
CA LYS A 4 -0.75 -8.30 -6.74
C LYS A 4 0.08 -7.04 -6.90
N VAL A 5 -0.02 -6.17 -5.91
CA VAL A 5 0.85 -5.00 -5.83
C VAL A 5 1.67 -5.12 -4.55
N ILE A 6 2.98 -5.14 -4.72
CA ILE A 6 3.91 -5.18 -3.58
C ILE A 6 4.42 -3.77 -3.36
N VAL A 7 4.13 -3.22 -2.19
CA VAL A 7 4.56 -1.88 -1.83
C VAL A 7 5.62 -1.99 -0.74
N GLU A 8 6.81 -1.50 -1.03
CA GLU A 8 7.94 -1.47 -0.10
C GLU A 8 8.03 -0.08 0.51
N LEU A 9 7.97 0.00 1.83
CA LEU A 9 7.96 1.26 2.55
C LEU A 9 9.06 1.27 3.60
N GLN A 10 9.79 2.38 3.67
CA GLN A 10 10.81 2.59 4.69
C GLN A 10 10.36 3.76 5.56
N ALA A 11 9.95 3.45 6.79
CA ALA A 11 9.53 4.47 7.74
C ALA A 11 10.72 5.26 8.26
N ARG A 12 10.48 6.49 8.69
CA ARG A 12 11.48 7.21 9.46
C ARG A 12 11.73 6.45 10.76
N PRO A 13 12.94 6.58 11.36
CA PRO A 13 13.27 5.83 12.58
C PRO A 13 12.19 5.95 13.65
N GLY A 14 11.69 4.80 14.11
CA GLY A 14 10.67 4.72 15.15
C GLY A 14 9.25 5.00 14.71
N LYS A 15 9.01 5.19 13.41
CA LYS A 15 7.69 5.57 12.90
C LYS A 15 6.92 4.45 12.20
N ARG A 16 7.42 3.22 12.24
CA ARG A 16 6.76 2.09 11.54
C ARG A 16 5.34 1.86 12.02
N GLU A 17 5.09 1.95 13.33
CA GLU A 17 3.73 1.72 13.84
C GLU A 17 2.76 2.82 13.43
N GLU A 18 3.21 4.07 13.39
CA GLU A 18 2.38 5.15 12.87
C GLU A 18 2.09 4.97 11.39
N LEU A 19 3.10 4.54 10.63
CA LEU A 19 2.93 4.25 9.21
C LEU A 19 1.94 3.11 8.99
N ARG A 20 2.06 2.03 9.75
CA ARG A 20 1.14 0.91 9.69
C ARG A 20 -0.29 1.34 9.98
N SER A 21 -0.51 2.13 11.03
CA SER A 21 -1.83 2.61 11.39
C SER A 21 -2.43 3.48 10.29
N LEU A 22 -1.62 4.33 9.68
CA LEU A 22 -2.08 5.17 8.57
C LEU A 22 -2.48 4.32 7.37
N LEU A 23 -1.68 3.33 7.00
CA LEU A 23 -1.99 2.43 5.89
C LEU A 23 -3.29 1.66 6.14
N GLU A 24 -3.49 1.17 7.34
CA GLU A 24 -4.72 0.48 7.72
C GLU A 24 -5.93 1.41 7.63
N SER A 25 -5.77 2.65 8.06
CA SER A 25 -6.83 3.66 7.99
C SER A 25 -7.21 3.97 6.53
N VAL A 26 -6.22 4.14 5.66
CA VAL A 26 -6.45 4.40 4.23
C VAL A 26 -7.16 3.20 3.59
N ALA A 27 -6.71 1.98 3.89
CA ALA A 27 -7.34 0.77 3.38
C ALA A 27 -8.79 0.64 3.85
N ALA A 28 -9.05 0.94 5.12
CA ALA A 28 -10.40 0.86 5.68
C ALA A 28 -11.35 1.86 5.04
N LYS A 29 -10.86 3.05 4.68
CA LYS A 29 -11.70 4.08 4.07
C LYS A 29 -11.95 3.83 2.59
N ASN A 30 -10.95 3.38 1.85
CA ASN A 30 -10.99 3.32 0.40
C ASN A 30 -11.11 1.91 -0.17
N GLY A 31 -10.51 0.92 0.51
CA GLY A 31 -10.45 -0.45 0.03
C GLY A 31 -11.81 -1.11 -0.18
N PRO A 32 -12.70 -1.15 0.86
CA PRO A 32 -13.95 -1.91 0.73
C PRO A 32 -14.87 -1.42 -0.38
N SER A 33 -14.78 -0.14 -0.73
CA SER A 33 -15.62 0.45 -1.78
C SER A 33 -14.91 0.55 -3.13
N ALA A 34 -13.65 0.17 -3.21
CA ALA A 34 -12.91 0.22 -4.47
C ALA A 34 -13.24 -0.99 -5.34
N PRO A 35 -13.82 -0.78 -6.55
CA PRO A 35 -14.11 -1.90 -7.43
C PRO A 35 -12.86 -2.71 -7.76
N GLY A 36 -12.95 -4.03 -7.65
CA GLY A 36 -11.84 -4.92 -7.97
C GLY A 36 -10.82 -5.15 -6.86
N PHE A 37 -10.98 -4.50 -5.70
CA PHE A 37 -10.10 -4.74 -4.57
C PHE A 37 -10.47 -6.05 -3.89
N LEU A 38 -9.49 -6.93 -3.72
CA LEU A 38 -9.69 -8.26 -3.13
C LEU A 38 -9.14 -8.38 -1.71
N GLY A 39 -8.33 -7.46 -1.28
CA GLY A 39 -7.78 -7.45 0.06
C GLY A 39 -6.32 -7.03 0.09
N SER A 40 -5.82 -6.72 1.28
CA SER A 40 -4.42 -6.39 1.46
C SER A 40 -3.91 -6.90 2.81
N THR A 41 -2.62 -7.13 2.88
CA THR A 41 -1.95 -7.60 4.09
C THR A 41 -0.65 -6.83 4.25
N ARG A 42 -0.32 -6.49 5.48
CA ARG A 42 0.90 -5.75 5.80
C ARG A 42 1.84 -6.66 6.56
N TYR A 43 3.12 -6.53 6.26
CA TYR A 43 4.17 -7.38 6.82
C TYR A 43 5.27 -6.52 7.40
N GLU A 44 5.85 -6.96 8.50
CA GLU A 44 7.07 -6.34 9.01
C GLU A 44 8.28 -7.02 8.35
N VAL A 45 9.34 -6.24 8.17
CA VAL A 45 10.62 -6.78 7.70
C VAL A 45 11.43 -7.14 8.95
N LEU A 46 11.71 -8.43 9.14
CA LEU A 46 12.34 -8.88 10.39
C LEU A 46 13.75 -8.31 10.63
N GLU A 47 14.46 -8.04 9.55
CA GLU A 47 15.83 -7.52 9.64
C GLU A 47 15.90 -6.00 9.72
N ASP A 48 14.77 -5.31 9.55
CA ASP A 48 14.71 -3.86 9.52
C ASP A 48 13.51 -3.38 10.35
N PRO A 49 13.73 -2.80 11.53
CA PRO A 49 12.64 -2.37 12.40
C PRO A 49 11.78 -1.25 11.82
N ASP A 50 12.27 -0.56 10.79
CA ASP A 50 11.52 0.52 10.13
C ASP A 50 11.01 0.10 8.74
N GLY A 51 11.25 -1.13 8.33
CA GLY A 51 10.76 -1.66 7.06
C GLY A 51 9.35 -2.22 7.16
N LEU A 52 8.54 -1.96 6.14
CA LEU A 52 7.18 -2.47 6.06
C LEU A 52 6.86 -2.82 4.61
N ILE A 53 6.19 -3.94 4.41
CA ILE A 53 5.75 -4.37 3.08
C ILE A 53 4.24 -4.56 3.12
N GLU A 54 3.54 -4.00 2.14
CA GLU A 54 2.12 -4.24 1.93
C GLU A 54 1.94 -5.01 0.64
N ILE A 55 1.12 -6.04 0.67
CA ILE A 55 0.75 -6.79 -0.53
C ILE A 55 -0.76 -6.67 -0.67
N ALA A 56 -1.19 -6.10 -1.79
CA ALA A 56 -2.60 -5.93 -2.10
C ALA A 56 -2.98 -6.79 -3.30
N ASP A 57 -4.15 -7.41 -3.22
CA ASP A 57 -4.69 -8.23 -4.30
C ASP A 57 -5.79 -7.45 -5.03
N TRP A 58 -5.75 -7.45 -6.35
CA TRP A 58 -6.69 -6.76 -7.22
C TRP A 58 -7.15 -7.67 -8.37
N GLU A 59 -8.37 -7.46 -8.83
CA GLU A 59 -8.88 -8.22 -9.98
C GLU A 59 -8.12 -7.93 -11.26
N SER A 60 -7.63 -6.70 -11.42
CA SER A 60 -6.91 -6.29 -12.62
C SER A 60 -6.02 -5.09 -12.33
N ALA A 61 -5.06 -4.86 -13.23
CA ALA A 61 -4.19 -3.69 -13.15
C ALA A 61 -4.99 -2.40 -13.34
N GLU A 62 -6.03 -2.43 -14.18
CA GLU A 62 -6.88 -1.27 -14.42
C GLU A 62 -7.65 -0.86 -13.17
N ALA A 63 -8.21 -1.83 -12.44
CA ALA A 63 -8.91 -1.56 -11.21
C ALA A 63 -7.99 -0.92 -10.17
N GLN A 64 -6.76 -1.42 -10.07
CA GLN A 64 -5.77 -0.87 -9.15
C GLN A 64 -5.39 0.56 -9.53
N THR A 65 -5.14 0.83 -10.80
CA THR A 65 -4.78 2.16 -11.28
C THR A 65 -5.89 3.16 -11.00
N THR A 66 -7.14 2.78 -11.29
CA THR A 66 -8.31 3.64 -11.03
C THR A 66 -8.44 3.98 -9.55
N ALA A 67 -8.28 2.97 -8.69
CA ALA A 67 -8.37 3.18 -7.25
C ALA A 67 -7.24 4.07 -6.73
N MET A 68 -6.03 3.90 -7.23
CA MET A 68 -4.90 4.74 -6.84
C MET A 68 -5.11 6.20 -7.24
N GLN A 69 -5.63 6.44 -8.42
CA GLN A 69 -5.95 7.80 -8.86
C GLN A 69 -6.98 8.46 -7.95
N ALA A 70 -8.00 7.70 -7.55
CA ALA A 70 -9.02 8.22 -6.63
C ALA A 70 -8.44 8.57 -5.26
N VAL A 71 -7.55 7.71 -4.73
CA VAL A 71 -6.91 7.97 -3.44
C VAL A 71 -5.98 9.18 -3.52
N MET A 72 -5.22 9.31 -4.61
CA MET A 72 -4.33 10.45 -4.81
C MET A 72 -5.11 11.75 -4.86
N ALA A 73 -6.29 11.74 -5.44
CA ALA A 73 -7.13 12.93 -5.54
C ALA A 73 -7.63 13.41 -4.17
N THR A 74 -7.65 12.54 -3.16
CA THR A 74 -8.06 12.91 -1.80
C THR A 74 -6.94 13.55 -0.98
N GLY A 75 -5.70 13.52 -1.47
CA GLY A 75 -4.54 14.01 -0.72
C GLY A 75 -4.08 13.06 0.37
N ALA A 76 -4.54 11.81 0.37
CA ALA A 76 -4.22 10.83 1.42
C ALA A 76 -2.72 10.51 1.51
N TYR A 77 -1.97 10.73 0.44
CA TYR A 77 -0.53 10.45 0.42
C TYR A 77 0.33 11.53 1.09
N GLY A 78 -0.22 12.70 1.35
CA GLY A 78 0.52 13.74 2.07
C GLY A 78 1.01 13.26 3.44
N PRO A 79 0.10 12.85 4.33
CA PRO A 79 0.49 12.30 5.64
C PRO A 79 1.40 11.08 5.54
N LEU A 80 1.19 10.25 4.52
CA LEU A 80 2.02 9.07 4.29
C LEU A 80 3.47 9.45 4.04
N SER A 81 3.71 10.41 3.15
CA SER A 81 5.07 10.79 2.80
C SER A 81 5.83 11.43 3.98
N GLU A 82 5.13 12.03 4.94
CA GLU A 82 5.76 12.56 6.14
C GLU A 82 6.36 11.48 7.03
N LEU A 83 5.83 10.28 6.99
CA LEU A 83 6.31 9.15 7.79
C LEU A 83 7.38 8.32 7.08
N LEU A 84 7.64 8.59 5.81
CA LEU A 84 8.61 7.84 5.02
C LEU A 84 9.99 8.49 5.02
N ALA A 85 11.02 7.66 5.20
CA ALA A 85 12.41 8.10 5.10
C ALA A 85 12.82 8.33 3.64
N VAL A 86 12.23 7.55 2.73
CA VAL A 86 12.47 7.63 1.28
C VAL A 86 11.14 7.37 0.58
N PRO A 87 10.98 7.74 -0.70
CA PRO A 87 9.77 7.42 -1.44
C PRO A 87 9.52 5.91 -1.46
N PHE A 88 8.26 5.51 -1.32
CA PHE A 88 7.91 4.10 -1.38
C PHE A 88 8.06 3.56 -2.81
N ARG A 89 8.21 2.25 -2.92
CA ARG A 89 8.29 1.57 -4.19
C ARG A 89 7.11 0.62 -4.33
N ALA A 90 6.39 0.71 -5.44
CA ALA A 90 5.28 -0.17 -5.73
C ALA A 90 5.60 -1.00 -6.98
N THR A 91 5.41 -2.30 -6.89
CA THR A 91 5.66 -3.23 -7.98
C THR A 91 4.39 -4.02 -8.24
N VAL A 92 3.90 -3.95 -9.46
CA VAL A 92 2.72 -4.71 -9.89
C VAL A 92 3.20 -6.04 -10.46
N ILE A 93 2.67 -7.13 -9.93
CA ILE A 93 3.07 -8.46 -10.36
C ILE A 93 1.84 -9.29 -10.73
N ARG A 94 2.07 -10.31 -11.54
CA ARG A 94 1.07 -11.28 -11.94
C ARG A 94 1.73 -12.65 -11.96
N GLN A 95 1.00 -13.67 -11.52
CA GLN A 95 1.54 -15.01 -11.52
C GLN A 95 1.88 -15.47 -12.93
N LEU A 96 3.05 -16.03 -13.09
CA LEU A 96 3.41 -16.75 -14.32
C LEU A 96 2.79 -18.13 -14.26
N SER A 97 2.12 -18.52 -15.31
CA SER A 97 1.46 -19.82 -15.37
C SER A 97 2.39 -20.93 -15.80
#